data_48ce05989fee758adf3584b6027da550
#
_entry.id   48ce05989fee758adf3584b6027da550
#
_cell.length_a   1.000
_cell.length_b   1.000
_cell.length_c   1.000
_cell.angle_alpha   90.00
_cell.angle_beta   90.00
_cell.angle_gamma   90.00
#
_symmetry.space_group_name_H-M   'P 1'
#
loop_
_entity.id
_entity.type
_entity.pdbx_description
1 polymer ?
#
loop_
_entity_poly.entity_id
_entity_poly.type
_entity_poly.pdbx_seq_one_letter_code
_entity_poly.pdbx_strand_id
1 'polypeptide(L)'
;MLSKAPRGTKDVTPKDVYKWHYVEKKFREICALYGYEEIRTPIFEHTEVFARSVGDTTDVVQKEMYTFTDRGDRQLSLKPEGTAGVIRSFIENKMYADTQPTKLYYITPCFRYERPQAGRQRQFHQFGIEVLGSDGPSVDAEVISLAVQFFNELGLKNLSVNINSVGCPKCREAYNKKLKEYLDKKTDVLCETCLERKDKNPMRVIDCKNPQCKENLKDIPFMIDNLCDDCKEHFETLKKYLTEMGIDFVVDKTIVRGLDYYRKTAFEIISNDIGAQSTVCGGGRYDGLVELLGGPKDISGIGFGLGIERLLLTLENNNIEIENPKSTDIYIATIGDAAKTRSFKIVKDLRANHISADNDHLDKSIKAQFKYSDKINAKYTVVIGDDELANDTATLKNMQTSEQTTIKLSEIVDELKKRL
;
A
#
# COMPACT_ATOMS: atom_id res chain seq x y z
N MET A 1 24.50 18.98 4.15
CA MET A 1 25.24 17.69 4.07
C MET A 1 24.54 16.84 3.01
N LEU A 2 25.20 16.57 1.89
CA LEU A 2 24.63 15.82 0.74
C LEU A 2 24.43 14.31 1.00
N SER A 3 24.86 13.80 2.17
CA SER A 3 24.80 12.39 2.54
C SER A 3 23.52 11.99 3.33
N LYS A 4 22.48 12.83 3.30
CA LYS A 4 21.19 12.53 3.95
C LYS A 4 20.07 12.59 2.92
N ALA A 5 19.13 11.65 3.02
CA ALA A 5 17.91 11.68 2.23
C ALA A 5 17.12 12.97 2.45
N PRO A 6 16.38 13.48 1.45
CA PRO A 6 15.50 14.63 1.61
C PRO A 6 14.49 14.43 2.74
N ARG A 7 14.12 15.52 3.43
CA ARG A 7 13.16 15.45 4.53
C ARG A 7 11.82 14.87 4.07
N GLY A 8 11.36 13.86 4.76
CA GLY A 8 10.09 13.18 4.44
C GLY A 8 10.25 12.06 3.41
N THR A 9 11.49 11.64 3.13
CA THR A 9 11.80 10.41 2.38
C THR A 9 12.61 9.48 3.27
N LYS A 10 12.55 8.18 3.02
CA LYS A 10 13.29 7.16 3.77
C LYS A 10 13.71 6.05 2.83
N ASP A 11 14.97 5.62 2.95
CA ASP A 11 15.46 4.43 2.25
C ASP A 11 14.85 3.16 2.87
N VAL A 12 14.43 2.23 2.03
CA VAL A 12 14.07 0.86 2.46
C VAL A 12 15.32 0.01 2.30
N THR A 13 15.98 -0.25 3.41
CA THR A 13 17.27 -0.97 3.41
C THR A 13 17.07 -2.50 3.43
N PRO A 14 18.15 -3.30 3.18
CA PRO A 14 18.08 -4.76 3.30
C PRO A 14 17.60 -5.27 4.66
N LYS A 15 17.63 -4.43 5.71
CA LYS A 15 17.11 -4.79 7.05
C LYS A 15 15.58 -4.82 7.11
N ASP A 16 14.91 -4.09 6.23
CA ASP A 16 13.46 -3.89 6.28
C ASP A 16 12.75 -4.33 4.99
N VAL A 17 13.47 -4.43 3.86
CA VAL A 17 12.86 -4.68 2.54
C VAL A 17 12.08 -6.01 2.47
N TYR A 18 12.45 -7.02 3.26
CA TYR A 18 11.73 -8.30 3.31
C TYR A 18 10.29 -8.13 3.82
N LYS A 19 10.04 -7.15 4.71
CA LYS A 19 8.69 -6.82 5.20
C LYS A 19 7.84 -6.27 4.05
N TRP A 20 8.43 -5.45 3.18
CA TRP A 20 7.79 -4.93 1.97
C TRP A 20 7.44 -6.05 1.00
N HIS A 21 8.39 -6.91 0.70
CA HIS A 21 8.17 -8.08 -0.17
C HIS A 21 7.03 -8.96 0.35
N TYR A 22 6.96 -9.17 1.66
CA TYR A 22 5.91 -9.96 2.29
C TYR A 22 4.52 -9.34 2.06
N VAL A 23 4.32 -8.07 2.42
CA VAL A 23 3.01 -7.41 2.28
C VAL A 23 2.63 -7.21 0.82
N GLU A 24 3.60 -6.92 -0.06
CA GLU A 24 3.37 -6.84 -1.50
C GLU A 24 2.94 -8.18 -2.10
N LYS A 25 3.60 -9.26 -1.70
CA LYS A 25 3.24 -10.62 -2.12
C LYS A 25 1.82 -10.96 -1.68
N LYS A 26 1.49 -10.71 -0.41
CA LYS A 26 0.14 -10.94 0.12
C LYS A 26 -0.92 -10.14 -0.62
N PHE A 27 -0.64 -8.88 -0.94
CA PHE A 27 -1.59 -8.05 -1.70
C PHE A 27 -1.84 -8.60 -3.11
N ARG A 28 -0.79 -9.03 -3.82
CA ARG A 28 -0.92 -9.66 -5.14
C ARG A 28 -1.71 -10.98 -5.07
N GLU A 29 -1.46 -11.80 -4.06
CA GLU A 29 -2.18 -13.06 -3.84
C GLU A 29 -3.68 -12.81 -3.67
N ILE A 30 -4.07 -11.86 -2.80
CA ILE A 30 -5.47 -11.50 -2.60
C ILE A 30 -6.10 -10.92 -3.86
N CYS A 31 -5.44 -9.98 -4.54
CA CYS A 31 -5.93 -9.43 -5.79
C CYS A 31 -6.21 -10.52 -6.85
N ALA A 32 -5.33 -11.51 -6.95
CA ALA A 32 -5.51 -12.64 -7.86
C ALA A 32 -6.74 -13.50 -7.51
N LEU A 33 -7.04 -13.72 -6.21
CA LEU A 33 -8.23 -14.44 -5.76
C LEU A 33 -9.54 -13.74 -6.17
N TYR A 34 -9.53 -12.41 -6.23
CA TYR A 34 -10.69 -11.60 -6.64
C TYR A 34 -10.72 -11.26 -8.15
N GLY A 35 -9.74 -11.77 -8.92
CA GLY A 35 -9.66 -11.56 -10.36
C GLY A 35 -9.21 -10.16 -10.77
N TYR A 36 -8.38 -9.49 -9.96
CA TYR A 36 -7.79 -8.20 -10.31
C TYR A 36 -6.47 -8.37 -11.04
N GLU A 37 -6.21 -7.52 -12.03
CA GLU A 37 -4.99 -7.48 -12.82
C GLU A 37 -4.11 -6.28 -12.46
N GLU A 38 -2.78 -6.47 -12.48
CA GLU A 38 -1.83 -5.40 -12.14
C GLU A 38 -1.76 -4.34 -13.25
N ILE A 39 -1.89 -3.07 -12.87
CA ILE A 39 -1.61 -1.94 -13.73
C ILE A 39 -0.47 -1.09 -13.15
N ARG A 40 0.43 -0.61 -14.01
CA ARG A 40 1.52 0.31 -13.65
C ARG A 40 1.42 1.58 -14.46
N THR A 41 1.22 2.69 -13.79
CA THR A 41 1.14 4.02 -14.39
C THR A 41 2.43 4.82 -14.16
N PRO A 42 2.76 5.82 -14.99
CA PRO A 42 3.88 6.72 -14.78
C PRO A 42 3.88 7.35 -13.38
N ILE A 43 5.06 7.77 -12.93
CA ILE A 43 5.21 8.44 -11.61
C ILE A 43 4.78 9.90 -11.69
N PHE A 44 4.84 10.52 -12.84
CA PHE A 44 4.40 11.89 -13.10
C PHE A 44 3.35 11.91 -14.23
N GLU A 45 2.45 12.85 -14.15
CA GLU A 45 1.35 13.07 -15.10
C GLU A 45 1.22 14.55 -15.42
N HIS A 46 0.43 14.88 -16.42
CA HIS A 46 -0.02 16.26 -16.59
C HIS A 46 -0.74 16.74 -15.34
N THR A 47 -0.39 17.94 -14.85
CA THR A 47 -0.97 18.51 -13.63
C THR A 47 -2.49 18.54 -13.66
N GLU A 48 -3.08 18.78 -14.85
CA GLU A 48 -4.53 18.81 -15.03
C GLU A 48 -5.22 17.48 -14.68
N VAL A 49 -4.55 16.34 -14.84
CA VAL A 49 -5.11 15.03 -14.47
C VAL A 49 -5.49 15.03 -12.99
N PHE A 50 -4.61 15.58 -12.14
CA PHE A 50 -4.86 15.63 -10.71
C PHE A 50 -5.78 16.81 -10.33
N ALA A 51 -5.60 17.98 -10.93
CA ALA A 51 -6.45 19.15 -10.67
C ALA A 51 -7.92 18.82 -10.92
N ARG A 52 -8.23 18.21 -12.05
CA ARG A 52 -9.61 17.82 -12.40
C ARG A 52 -10.14 16.68 -11.54
N SER A 53 -9.34 15.66 -11.27
CA SER A 53 -9.80 14.46 -10.54
C SER A 53 -9.91 14.70 -9.04
N VAL A 54 -8.83 15.19 -8.42
CA VAL A 54 -8.73 15.34 -6.96
C VAL A 54 -9.58 16.51 -6.46
N GLY A 55 -9.73 17.54 -7.30
CA GLY A 55 -10.49 18.78 -7.04
C GLY A 55 -9.60 19.95 -6.64
N ASP A 56 -9.78 21.05 -7.33
CA ASP A 56 -9.00 22.28 -7.15
C ASP A 56 -9.09 22.88 -5.74
N THR A 57 -10.13 22.53 -4.96
CA THR A 57 -10.36 23.05 -3.60
C THR A 57 -9.71 22.19 -2.52
N THR A 58 -9.10 21.07 -2.89
CA THR A 58 -8.47 20.16 -1.92
C THR A 58 -7.09 20.64 -1.49
N ASP A 59 -6.71 20.34 -0.23
CA ASP A 59 -5.37 20.65 0.26
C ASP A 59 -4.29 19.95 -0.58
N VAL A 60 -4.59 18.77 -1.12
CA VAL A 60 -3.68 17.99 -1.97
C VAL A 60 -3.29 18.81 -3.20
N VAL A 61 -4.26 19.36 -3.94
CA VAL A 61 -3.99 20.15 -5.16
C VAL A 61 -3.38 21.48 -4.82
N GLN A 62 -3.91 22.18 -3.82
CA GLN A 62 -3.49 23.56 -3.50
C GLN A 62 -2.12 23.66 -2.84
N LYS A 63 -1.72 22.65 -2.01
CA LYS A 63 -0.58 22.81 -1.10
C LYS A 63 0.40 21.62 -1.12
N GLU A 64 -0.03 20.43 -1.59
CA GLU A 64 0.75 19.22 -1.37
C GLU A 64 1.34 18.60 -2.64
N MET A 65 0.93 19.03 -3.83
CA MET A 65 1.50 18.52 -5.08
C MET A 65 2.92 19.01 -5.33
N TYR A 66 3.77 18.13 -5.85
CA TYR A 66 5.06 18.47 -6.42
C TYR A 66 4.88 18.73 -7.91
N THR A 67 4.82 19.99 -8.30
CA THR A 67 4.60 20.43 -9.68
C THR A 67 5.87 21.07 -10.25
N PHE A 68 6.17 20.79 -11.50
CA PHE A 68 7.32 21.32 -12.21
C PHE A 68 6.99 21.53 -13.70
N THR A 69 7.73 22.40 -14.35
CA THR A 69 7.63 22.63 -15.78
C THR A 69 8.72 21.81 -16.48
N ASP A 70 8.37 21.06 -17.51
CA ASP A 70 9.34 20.33 -18.31
C ASP A 70 9.99 21.24 -19.38
N ARG A 71 10.94 20.72 -20.16
CA ARG A 71 11.62 21.47 -21.21
C ARG A 71 10.73 21.89 -22.38
N GLY A 72 9.53 21.35 -22.47
CA GLY A 72 8.51 21.69 -23.46
C GLY A 72 7.42 22.59 -22.90
N ASP A 73 7.69 23.30 -21.81
CA ASP A 73 6.78 24.22 -21.11
C ASP A 73 5.46 23.58 -20.64
N ARG A 74 5.45 22.25 -20.43
CA ARG A 74 4.28 21.54 -19.93
C ARG A 74 4.34 21.46 -18.40
N GLN A 75 3.18 21.67 -17.76
CA GLN A 75 3.03 21.51 -16.32
C GLN A 75 2.82 20.03 -15.98
N LEU A 76 3.76 19.46 -15.27
CA LEU A 76 3.75 18.08 -14.80
C LEU A 76 3.76 18.03 -13.28
N SER A 77 3.15 17.01 -12.70
CA SER A 77 3.17 16.78 -11.25
C SER A 77 3.56 15.34 -10.93
N LEU A 78 4.33 15.15 -9.87
CA LEU A 78 4.47 13.84 -9.27
C LEU A 78 3.11 13.42 -8.71
N LYS A 79 2.72 12.16 -8.94
CA LYS A 79 1.37 11.70 -8.56
C LYS A 79 1.17 11.70 -7.03
N PRO A 80 0.15 12.39 -6.53
CA PRO A 80 -0.19 12.42 -5.12
C PRO A 80 -1.03 11.21 -4.66
N GLU A 81 -1.57 10.44 -5.63
CA GLU A 81 -2.39 9.24 -5.43
C GLU A 81 -2.41 8.41 -6.71
N GLY A 82 -2.91 7.16 -6.66
CA GLY A 82 -2.86 6.24 -7.79
C GLY A 82 -4.06 6.30 -8.73
N THR A 83 -5.26 6.57 -8.21
CA THR A 83 -6.55 6.46 -8.93
C THR A 83 -6.60 7.25 -10.22
N ALA A 84 -6.22 8.54 -10.19
CA ALA A 84 -6.28 9.42 -11.37
C ALA A 84 -5.43 8.90 -12.53
N GLY A 85 -4.23 8.38 -12.24
CA GLY A 85 -3.36 7.77 -13.25
C GLY A 85 -3.95 6.49 -13.85
N VAL A 86 -4.63 5.66 -13.04
CA VAL A 86 -5.33 4.47 -13.51
C VAL A 86 -6.49 4.87 -14.43
N ILE A 87 -7.31 5.84 -14.03
CA ILE A 87 -8.44 6.32 -14.85
C ILE A 87 -7.95 6.91 -16.18
N ARG A 88 -6.89 7.73 -16.16
CA ARG A 88 -6.29 8.24 -17.40
C ARG A 88 -5.84 7.08 -18.31
N SER A 89 -5.16 6.06 -17.75
CA SER A 89 -4.71 4.89 -18.51
C SER A 89 -5.88 4.07 -19.06
N PHE A 90 -6.95 3.88 -18.28
CA PHE A 90 -8.18 3.22 -18.71
C PHE A 90 -8.80 3.91 -19.93
N ILE A 91 -8.83 5.26 -19.93
CA ILE A 91 -9.36 6.06 -21.04
C ILE A 91 -8.44 5.96 -22.27
N GLU A 92 -7.15 6.21 -22.08
CA GLU A 92 -6.14 6.26 -23.15
C GLU A 92 -6.05 4.93 -23.92
N ASN A 93 -6.06 3.81 -23.17
CA ASN A 93 -5.98 2.47 -23.75
C ASN A 93 -7.35 1.88 -24.11
N LYS A 94 -8.43 2.66 -24.00
CA LYS A 94 -9.81 2.26 -24.34
C LYS A 94 -10.28 1.00 -23.65
N MET A 95 -9.82 0.74 -22.43
CA MET A 95 -10.19 -0.46 -21.67
C MET A 95 -11.70 -0.54 -21.39
N TYR A 96 -12.42 0.56 -21.52
CA TYR A 96 -13.88 0.60 -21.47
C TYR A 96 -14.57 -0.14 -22.61
N ALA A 97 -13.87 -0.46 -23.69
CA ALA A 97 -14.38 -1.23 -24.81
C ALA A 97 -14.25 -2.76 -24.60
N ASP A 98 -13.48 -3.17 -23.58
CA ASP A 98 -13.30 -4.56 -23.21
C ASP A 98 -14.47 -5.06 -22.32
N THR A 99 -14.43 -6.34 -21.95
CA THR A 99 -15.43 -6.93 -21.05
C THR A 99 -15.42 -6.19 -19.70
N GLN A 100 -16.61 -5.77 -19.22
CA GLN A 100 -16.79 -5.07 -17.97
C GLN A 100 -17.37 -6.01 -16.89
N PRO A 101 -17.09 -5.77 -15.60
CA PRO A 101 -16.27 -4.70 -15.05
C PRO A 101 -14.77 -4.94 -15.21
N THR A 102 -14.01 -3.87 -15.47
CA THR A 102 -12.54 -3.90 -15.43
C THR A 102 -12.07 -3.82 -13.98
N LYS A 103 -11.28 -4.80 -13.53
CA LYS A 103 -10.74 -4.89 -12.17
C LYS A 103 -9.22 -4.74 -12.17
N LEU A 104 -8.72 -3.65 -11.63
CA LEU A 104 -7.28 -3.33 -11.63
C LEU A 104 -6.75 -3.13 -10.22
N TYR A 105 -5.48 -3.52 -9.99
CA TYR A 105 -4.74 -3.15 -8.79
C TYR A 105 -3.39 -2.53 -9.14
N TYR A 106 -2.86 -1.75 -8.22
CA TYR A 106 -1.54 -1.13 -8.36
C TYR A 106 -0.76 -1.11 -7.05
N ILE A 107 0.57 -1.11 -7.20
CA ILE A 107 1.55 -0.85 -6.14
C ILE A 107 2.44 0.26 -6.66
N THR A 108 2.41 1.43 -6.04
CA THR A 108 3.03 2.61 -6.66
C THR A 108 3.54 3.62 -5.63
N PRO A 109 4.69 4.29 -5.90
CA PRO A 109 5.09 5.45 -5.11
C PRO A 109 4.16 6.65 -5.38
N CYS A 110 3.85 7.40 -4.33
CA CYS A 110 3.10 8.64 -4.35
C CYS A 110 3.86 9.75 -3.61
N PHE A 111 3.52 11.02 -3.89
CA PHE A 111 4.27 12.16 -3.40
C PHE A 111 3.33 13.25 -2.92
N ARG A 112 3.47 13.66 -1.64
CA ARG A 112 2.72 14.79 -1.06
C ARG A 112 3.62 15.65 -0.19
N TYR A 113 3.56 16.96 -0.35
CA TYR A 113 4.31 17.92 0.47
C TYR A 113 3.64 18.11 1.83
N GLU A 114 3.48 17.02 2.56
CA GLU A 114 2.93 17.01 3.92
C GLU A 114 4.02 17.21 4.98
N ARG A 115 3.60 17.58 6.19
CA ARG A 115 4.47 17.54 7.37
C ARG A 115 4.76 16.08 7.74
N PRO A 116 6.03 15.63 7.65
CA PRO A 116 6.38 14.25 7.96
C PRO A 116 6.08 13.88 9.42
N GLN A 117 5.52 12.69 9.62
CA GLN A 117 5.24 12.09 10.93
C GLN A 117 5.18 10.56 10.79
N ALA A 118 5.02 9.82 11.88
CA ALA A 118 4.90 8.37 11.85
C ALA A 118 3.80 7.92 10.87
N GLY A 119 4.14 7.04 9.93
CA GLY A 119 3.23 6.56 8.90
C GLY A 119 2.83 7.59 7.82
N ARG A 120 3.42 8.80 7.82
CA ARG A 120 3.23 9.82 6.77
C ARG A 120 4.57 10.37 6.31
N GLN A 121 4.87 10.13 5.05
CA GLN A 121 6.08 10.60 4.38
C GLN A 121 5.70 11.49 3.19
N ARG A 122 6.67 12.27 2.69
CA ARG A 122 6.51 13.04 1.45
C ARG A 122 6.58 12.18 0.20
N GLN A 123 7.41 11.12 0.25
CA GLN A 123 7.32 9.99 -0.65
C GLN A 123 6.81 8.80 0.16
N PHE A 124 5.74 8.18 -0.30
CA PHE A 124 5.12 7.02 0.32
C PHE A 124 4.63 6.08 -0.77
N HIS A 125 4.28 4.85 -0.40
CA HIS A 125 3.81 3.85 -1.35
C HIS A 125 2.36 3.50 -1.07
N GLN A 126 1.58 3.35 -2.13
CA GLN A 126 0.19 2.93 -2.06
C GLN A 126 0.01 1.55 -2.68
N PHE A 127 -0.78 0.71 -1.98
CA PHE A 127 -1.58 -0.31 -2.63
C PHE A 127 -2.95 0.30 -2.94
N GLY A 128 -3.50 -0.06 -4.08
CA GLY A 128 -4.85 0.33 -4.42
C GLY A 128 -5.48 -0.63 -5.41
N ILE A 129 -6.80 -0.64 -5.41
CA ILE A 129 -7.61 -1.33 -6.42
C ILE A 129 -8.64 -0.38 -7.00
N GLU A 130 -9.00 -0.60 -8.24
CA GLU A 130 -10.04 0.15 -8.95
C GLU A 130 -10.92 -0.82 -9.74
N VAL A 131 -12.23 -0.70 -9.59
CA VAL A 131 -13.23 -1.41 -10.40
C VAL A 131 -14.00 -0.38 -11.21
N LEU A 132 -14.02 -0.57 -12.52
CA LEU A 132 -14.65 0.34 -13.47
C LEU A 132 -15.73 -0.40 -14.25
N GLY A 133 -16.84 0.29 -14.56
CA GLY A 133 -17.92 -0.27 -15.36
C GLY A 133 -19.01 -1.02 -14.59
N SER A 134 -19.08 -0.86 -13.26
CA SER A 134 -20.19 -1.40 -12.43
C SER A 134 -20.69 -0.34 -11.45
N ASP A 135 -22.01 -0.11 -11.41
CA ASP A 135 -22.68 0.91 -10.58
C ASP A 135 -23.44 0.33 -9.36
N GLY A 136 -23.51 -1.00 -9.28
CA GLY A 136 -24.25 -1.71 -8.23
C GLY A 136 -23.53 -1.78 -6.88
N PRO A 137 -24.27 -1.89 -5.76
CA PRO A 137 -23.70 -1.99 -4.42
C PRO A 137 -22.99 -3.33 -4.16
N SER A 138 -23.15 -4.32 -5.03
CA SER A 138 -22.48 -5.63 -4.92
C SER A 138 -20.97 -5.50 -5.08
N VAL A 139 -20.52 -4.68 -6.04
CA VAL A 139 -19.09 -4.42 -6.23
C VAL A 139 -18.50 -3.57 -5.10
N ASP A 140 -19.31 -2.70 -4.48
CA ASP A 140 -18.87 -1.95 -3.29
C ASP A 140 -18.60 -2.91 -2.13
N ALA A 141 -19.47 -3.89 -1.92
CA ALA A 141 -19.28 -4.93 -0.92
C ALA A 141 -18.06 -5.81 -1.21
N GLU A 142 -17.83 -6.19 -2.47
CA GLU A 142 -16.66 -6.95 -2.91
C GLU A 142 -15.35 -6.17 -2.62
N VAL A 143 -15.29 -4.89 -2.96
CA VAL A 143 -14.14 -4.02 -2.72
C VAL A 143 -13.82 -3.91 -1.23
N ILE A 144 -14.82 -3.76 -0.38
CA ILE A 144 -14.66 -3.74 1.08
C ILE A 144 -14.21 -5.12 1.58
N SER A 145 -14.80 -6.20 1.08
CA SER A 145 -14.47 -7.58 1.43
C SER A 145 -13.01 -7.90 1.13
N LEU A 146 -12.50 -7.52 -0.06
CA LEU A 146 -11.09 -7.69 -0.42
C LEU A 146 -10.16 -7.01 0.59
N ALA A 147 -10.47 -5.76 0.97
CA ALA A 147 -9.66 -5.04 1.94
C ALA A 147 -9.67 -5.72 3.31
N VAL A 148 -10.84 -6.17 3.78
CA VAL A 148 -11.00 -6.88 5.06
C VAL A 148 -10.22 -8.20 5.04
N GLN A 149 -10.35 -8.99 3.97
CA GLN A 149 -9.64 -10.26 3.83
C GLN A 149 -8.12 -10.04 3.81
N PHE A 150 -7.62 -9.04 3.09
CA PHE A 150 -6.20 -8.71 3.07
C PHE A 150 -5.64 -8.44 4.47
N PHE A 151 -6.33 -7.62 5.26
CA PHE A 151 -5.90 -7.33 6.63
C PHE A 151 -5.99 -8.56 7.54
N ASN A 152 -7.02 -9.38 7.39
CA ASN A 152 -7.18 -10.62 8.17
C ASN A 152 -6.05 -11.61 7.89
N GLU A 153 -5.62 -11.76 6.63
CA GLU A 153 -4.49 -12.62 6.26
C GLU A 153 -3.14 -12.11 6.75
N LEU A 154 -3.03 -10.81 7.00
CA LEU A 154 -1.88 -10.22 7.68
C LEU A 154 -1.94 -10.36 9.21
N GLY A 155 -3.02 -10.96 9.76
CA GLY A 155 -3.21 -11.17 11.19
C GLY A 155 -3.79 -9.97 11.94
N LEU A 156 -4.22 -8.91 11.26
CA LEU A 156 -4.83 -7.72 11.85
C LEU A 156 -6.31 -7.99 12.15
N LYS A 157 -6.66 -8.15 13.43
CA LYS A 157 -8.04 -8.53 13.86
C LYS A 157 -8.84 -7.38 14.48
N ASN A 158 -8.17 -6.32 14.98
CA ASN A 158 -8.81 -5.21 15.70
C ASN A 158 -9.06 -4.01 14.79
N LEU A 159 -9.69 -4.27 13.65
CA LEU A 159 -10.03 -3.23 12.68
C LEU A 159 -11.53 -2.95 12.69
N SER A 160 -11.90 -1.68 12.55
CA SER A 160 -13.28 -1.24 12.36
C SER A 160 -13.51 -0.88 10.90
N VAL A 161 -14.51 -1.47 10.27
CA VAL A 161 -14.98 -1.09 8.93
C VAL A 161 -16.04 -0.02 9.08
N ASN A 162 -15.70 1.22 8.79
CA ASN A 162 -16.60 2.34 8.88
C ASN A 162 -17.11 2.71 7.49
N ILE A 163 -18.41 2.77 7.31
CA ILE A 163 -19.08 3.06 6.04
C ILE A 163 -19.98 4.28 6.13
N ASN A 164 -20.12 5.03 5.03
CA ASN A 164 -21.02 6.15 4.90
C ASN A 164 -21.52 6.26 3.45
N SER A 165 -22.58 7.07 3.25
CA SER A 165 -22.97 7.55 1.93
C SER A 165 -22.77 9.06 1.84
N VAL A 166 -21.93 9.49 0.90
CA VAL A 166 -21.70 10.92 0.58
C VAL A 166 -22.61 11.46 -0.53
N GLY A 167 -23.65 10.68 -0.87
CA GLY A 167 -24.68 11.05 -1.83
C GLY A 167 -24.22 11.22 -3.27
N CYS A 168 -25.17 11.37 -4.17
CA CYS A 168 -24.95 11.72 -5.58
C CYS A 168 -25.05 13.25 -5.80
N PRO A 169 -24.83 13.77 -7.00
CA PRO A 169 -24.97 15.20 -7.28
C PRO A 169 -26.34 15.76 -6.89
N LYS A 170 -27.44 15.04 -7.16
CA LYS A 170 -28.81 15.41 -6.79
C LYS A 170 -28.97 15.57 -5.26
N CYS A 171 -28.43 14.63 -4.48
CA CYS A 171 -28.44 14.74 -3.02
C CYS A 171 -27.63 15.94 -2.54
N ARG A 172 -26.45 16.17 -3.13
CA ARG A 172 -25.51 17.22 -2.71
C ARG A 172 -26.05 18.63 -2.93
N GLU A 173 -26.75 18.86 -4.02
CA GLU A 173 -27.34 20.18 -4.30
C GLU A 173 -28.25 20.62 -3.16
N ALA A 174 -29.25 19.80 -2.81
CA ALA A 174 -30.19 20.10 -1.72
C ALA A 174 -29.49 20.16 -0.35
N TYR A 175 -28.60 19.22 -0.10
CA TYR A 175 -27.88 19.13 1.17
C TYR A 175 -26.93 20.28 1.40
N ASN A 176 -26.13 20.68 0.39
CA ASN A 176 -25.18 21.79 0.52
C ASN A 176 -25.88 23.11 0.86
N LYS A 177 -27.08 23.34 0.30
CA LYS A 177 -27.91 24.50 0.67
C LYS A 177 -28.27 24.46 2.16
N LYS A 178 -28.78 23.35 2.65
CA LYS A 178 -29.15 23.13 4.05
C LYS A 178 -27.94 23.26 4.98
N LEU A 179 -26.81 22.68 4.58
CA LEU A 179 -25.57 22.72 5.36
C LEU A 179 -25.02 24.15 5.42
N LYS A 180 -25.03 24.89 4.30
CA LYS A 180 -24.60 26.27 4.28
C LYS A 180 -25.46 27.16 5.17
N GLU A 181 -26.78 27.04 5.10
CA GLU A 181 -27.70 27.76 5.98
C GLU A 181 -27.44 27.48 7.48
N TYR A 182 -27.07 26.24 7.82
CA TYR A 182 -26.68 25.89 9.18
C TYR A 182 -25.34 26.53 9.58
N LEU A 183 -24.31 26.45 8.71
CA LEU A 183 -22.97 27.00 8.98
C LEU A 183 -22.95 28.52 9.03
N ASP A 184 -23.82 29.21 8.28
CA ASP A 184 -23.95 30.69 8.32
C ASP A 184 -24.41 31.20 9.71
N LYS A 185 -25.15 30.36 10.45
CA LYS A 185 -25.59 30.66 11.82
C LYS A 185 -24.51 30.35 12.87
N LYS A 186 -23.39 29.75 12.47
CA LYS A 186 -22.32 29.25 13.36
C LYS A 186 -20.95 29.86 13.06
N THR A 187 -20.89 30.95 12.27
CA THR A 187 -19.63 31.60 11.84
C THR A 187 -18.71 31.94 12.99
N ASP A 188 -19.25 32.37 14.12
CA ASP A 188 -18.48 32.82 15.28
C ASP A 188 -17.68 31.72 15.97
N VAL A 189 -18.05 30.44 15.75
CA VAL A 189 -17.42 29.27 16.38
C VAL A 189 -16.59 28.45 15.40
N LEU A 190 -16.53 28.84 14.12
CA LEU A 190 -15.74 28.17 13.10
C LEU A 190 -14.28 28.63 13.16
N CYS A 191 -13.33 27.71 12.97
CA CYS A 191 -11.93 28.07 12.75
C CYS A 191 -11.76 28.67 11.34
N GLU A 192 -10.67 29.41 11.13
CA GLU A 192 -10.33 30.09 9.87
C GLU A 192 -10.47 29.19 8.64
N THR A 193 -9.92 27.97 8.71
CA THR A 193 -10.04 26.95 7.63
C THR A 193 -11.50 26.56 7.35
N CYS A 194 -12.35 26.48 8.38
CA CYS A 194 -13.76 26.13 8.21
C CYS A 194 -14.58 27.29 7.67
N LEU A 195 -14.20 28.52 7.95
CA LEU A 195 -14.79 29.72 7.33
C LEU A 195 -14.57 29.71 5.81
N GLU A 196 -13.35 29.40 5.35
CA GLU A 196 -13.08 29.25 3.92
C GLU A 196 -13.81 28.06 3.28
N ARG A 197 -13.82 26.90 3.97
CA ARG A 197 -14.46 25.67 3.49
C ARG A 197 -15.97 25.80 3.39
N LYS A 198 -16.60 26.58 4.25
CA LYS A 198 -18.05 26.80 4.26
C LYS A 198 -18.58 27.26 2.90
N ASP A 199 -17.83 28.08 2.19
CA ASP A 199 -18.26 28.64 0.90
C ASP A 199 -17.78 27.80 -0.30
N LYS A 200 -16.61 27.16 -0.20
CA LYS A 200 -16.01 26.38 -1.30
C LYS A 200 -16.46 24.91 -1.31
N ASN A 201 -16.42 24.26 -0.16
CA ASN A 201 -16.80 22.85 0.02
C ASN A 201 -17.29 22.61 1.46
N PRO A 202 -18.56 22.93 1.73
CA PRO A 202 -19.12 22.89 3.10
C PRO A 202 -19.04 21.52 3.77
N MET A 203 -19.11 20.42 3.00
CA MET A 203 -18.96 19.07 3.55
C MET A 203 -17.63 18.86 4.26
N ARG A 204 -16.56 19.53 3.83
CA ARG A 204 -15.23 19.44 4.47
C ARG A 204 -15.16 20.04 5.87
N VAL A 205 -16.18 20.78 6.28
CA VAL A 205 -16.31 21.28 7.65
C VAL A 205 -16.57 20.15 8.64
N ILE A 206 -17.27 19.08 8.21
CA ILE A 206 -17.57 17.89 9.01
C ILE A 206 -16.28 17.17 9.45
N ASP A 207 -15.26 17.14 8.58
CA ASP A 207 -13.95 16.53 8.88
C ASP A 207 -12.99 17.51 9.59
N CYS A 208 -13.46 18.58 10.18
CA CYS A 208 -12.60 19.50 10.89
C CYS A 208 -12.00 18.84 12.14
N LYS A 209 -10.66 18.98 12.28
CA LYS A 209 -9.93 18.41 13.43
C LYS A 209 -9.81 19.36 14.61
N ASN A 210 -10.23 20.61 14.44
CA ASN A 210 -10.22 21.58 15.53
C ASN A 210 -11.28 21.21 16.57
N PRO A 211 -10.88 21.01 17.87
CA PRO A 211 -11.81 20.64 18.94
C PRO A 211 -12.97 21.63 19.11
N GLN A 212 -12.72 22.94 18.96
CA GLN A 212 -13.74 23.96 19.05
C GLN A 212 -14.83 23.78 17.99
N CYS A 213 -14.44 23.53 16.73
CA CYS A 213 -15.41 23.24 15.66
C CYS A 213 -16.22 21.99 15.96
N LYS A 214 -15.55 20.89 16.38
CA LYS A 214 -16.23 19.62 16.69
C LYS A 214 -17.26 19.76 17.81
N GLU A 215 -16.92 20.51 18.84
CA GLU A 215 -17.82 20.70 19.98
C GLU A 215 -19.06 21.51 19.63
N ASN A 216 -18.89 22.57 18.82
CA ASN A 216 -19.99 23.48 18.46
C ASN A 216 -20.83 23.04 17.27
N LEU A 217 -20.40 21.98 16.53
CA LEU A 217 -21.08 21.46 15.36
C LEU A 217 -21.70 20.06 15.59
N LYS A 218 -22.04 19.71 16.84
CA LYS A 218 -22.65 18.39 17.17
C LYS A 218 -23.97 18.15 16.45
N ASP A 219 -24.73 19.21 16.20
CA ASP A 219 -26.05 19.19 15.54
C ASP A 219 -25.97 19.45 14.03
N ILE A 220 -24.77 19.32 13.44
CA ILE A 220 -24.59 19.52 12.00
C ILE A 220 -25.45 18.51 11.21
N PRO A 221 -26.18 18.95 10.18
CA PRO A 221 -26.90 18.00 9.34
C PRO A 221 -25.94 17.09 8.61
N PHE A 222 -26.18 15.78 8.59
CA PHE A 222 -25.37 14.81 7.88
C PHE A 222 -25.95 14.46 6.51
N MET A 223 -25.07 14.15 5.54
CA MET A 223 -25.49 13.77 4.19
C MET A 223 -26.38 12.53 4.19
N ILE A 224 -26.04 11.54 4.99
CA ILE A 224 -26.76 10.25 5.05
C ILE A 224 -28.25 10.43 5.43
N ASP A 225 -28.58 11.46 6.18
CA ASP A 225 -29.96 11.78 6.58
C ASP A 225 -30.71 12.59 5.49
N ASN A 226 -30.05 12.90 4.35
CA ASN A 226 -30.56 13.72 3.25
C ASN A 226 -30.37 13.05 1.88
N LEU A 227 -30.32 11.74 1.82
CA LEU A 227 -30.15 10.98 0.59
C LEU A 227 -31.45 10.97 -0.24
N CYS A 228 -31.32 10.94 -1.56
CA CYS A 228 -32.41 10.57 -2.45
C CYS A 228 -32.70 9.06 -2.35
N ASP A 229 -33.86 8.63 -2.87
CA ASP A 229 -34.31 7.24 -2.76
C ASP A 229 -33.27 6.26 -3.36
N ASP A 230 -32.71 6.56 -4.54
CA ASP A 230 -31.68 5.72 -5.19
C ASP A 230 -30.43 5.54 -4.33
N CYS A 231 -29.92 6.63 -3.73
CA CYS A 231 -28.74 6.56 -2.85
C CYS A 231 -29.05 5.85 -1.53
N LYS A 232 -30.26 5.98 -1.04
CA LYS A 232 -30.72 5.28 0.16
C LYS A 232 -30.84 3.78 -0.10
N GLU A 233 -31.46 3.38 -1.21
CA GLU A 233 -31.59 1.99 -1.62
C GLU A 233 -30.22 1.34 -1.84
N HIS A 234 -29.32 2.03 -2.55
CA HIS A 234 -27.96 1.58 -2.76
C HIS A 234 -27.23 1.31 -1.44
N PHE A 235 -27.30 2.24 -0.50
CA PHE A 235 -26.64 2.11 0.81
C PHE A 235 -27.24 1.02 1.68
N GLU A 236 -28.58 0.89 1.70
CA GLU A 236 -29.26 -0.20 2.42
C GLU A 236 -28.92 -1.57 1.84
N THR A 237 -28.78 -1.67 0.49
CA THR A 237 -28.40 -2.91 -0.18
C THR A 237 -26.94 -3.26 0.10
N LEU A 238 -26.03 -2.28 0.11
CA LEU A 238 -24.63 -2.48 0.53
C LEU A 238 -24.56 -3.08 1.95
N LYS A 239 -25.32 -2.53 2.90
CA LYS A 239 -25.34 -3.05 4.28
C LYS A 239 -25.83 -4.50 4.34
N LYS A 240 -26.83 -4.85 3.55
CA LYS A 240 -27.31 -6.24 3.45
C LYS A 240 -26.21 -7.18 2.94
N TYR A 241 -25.48 -6.79 1.88
CA TYR A 241 -24.39 -7.61 1.35
C TYR A 241 -23.26 -7.79 2.36
N LEU A 242 -22.83 -6.73 3.04
CA LEU A 242 -21.80 -6.81 4.06
C LEU A 242 -22.22 -7.73 5.23
N THR A 243 -23.48 -7.64 5.65
CA THR A 243 -24.04 -8.51 6.70
C THR A 243 -24.06 -9.97 6.26
N GLU A 244 -24.48 -10.26 5.02
CA GLU A 244 -24.49 -11.62 4.47
C GLU A 244 -23.08 -12.20 4.33
N MET A 245 -22.08 -11.35 4.02
CA MET A 245 -20.67 -11.71 3.99
C MET A 245 -20.06 -11.90 5.39
N GLY A 246 -20.80 -11.64 6.48
CA GLY A 246 -20.28 -11.70 7.84
C GLY A 246 -19.25 -10.61 8.17
N ILE A 247 -19.32 -9.47 7.48
CA ILE A 247 -18.44 -8.33 7.71
C ILE A 247 -19.15 -7.35 8.65
N ASP A 248 -18.61 -7.22 9.86
CA ASP A 248 -19.08 -6.21 10.81
C ASP A 248 -18.68 -4.81 10.35
N PHE A 249 -19.60 -3.87 10.45
CA PHE A 249 -19.37 -2.48 10.06
C PHE A 249 -20.06 -1.49 10.99
N VAL A 250 -19.53 -0.27 10.99
CA VAL A 250 -20.12 0.89 11.68
C VAL A 250 -20.54 1.92 10.64
N VAL A 251 -21.77 2.43 10.76
CA VAL A 251 -22.21 3.58 9.97
C VAL A 251 -21.68 4.85 10.61
N ASP A 252 -20.66 5.44 10.00
CA ASP A 252 -20.02 6.67 10.49
C ASP A 252 -20.39 7.86 9.60
N LYS A 253 -21.36 8.64 10.06
CA LYS A 253 -21.89 9.82 9.36
C LYS A 253 -20.85 10.92 9.12
N THR A 254 -19.71 10.87 9.80
CA THR A 254 -18.66 11.90 9.72
C THR A 254 -17.67 11.65 8.60
N ILE A 255 -17.68 10.49 7.96
CA ILE A 255 -16.80 10.20 6.83
C ILE A 255 -17.16 11.08 5.64
N VAL A 256 -16.28 12.04 5.34
CA VAL A 256 -16.31 12.89 4.14
C VAL A 256 -14.93 12.86 3.51
N ARG A 257 -14.67 12.00 2.61
CA ARG A 257 -13.33 11.74 2.05
C ARG A 257 -12.54 13.01 1.66
N GLY A 258 -11.20 12.86 1.63
CA GLY A 258 -10.25 13.97 1.34
C GLY A 258 -10.22 14.44 -0.11
N LEU A 259 -10.92 13.78 -1.02
CA LEU A 259 -10.93 14.03 -2.46
C LEU A 259 -12.37 14.27 -2.92
N ASP A 260 -12.58 15.19 -3.83
CA ASP A 260 -13.92 15.69 -4.19
C ASP A 260 -14.69 14.76 -5.14
N TYR A 261 -14.04 13.79 -5.73
CA TYR A 261 -14.65 12.87 -6.68
C TYR A 261 -15.59 11.83 -6.06
N TYR A 262 -15.52 11.59 -4.76
CA TYR A 262 -16.33 10.54 -4.12
C TYR A 262 -17.82 10.80 -4.21
N ARG A 263 -18.60 9.73 -4.48
CA ARG A 263 -20.06 9.71 -4.57
C ARG A 263 -20.61 8.44 -3.96
N LYS A 264 -21.88 8.45 -3.54
CA LYS A 264 -22.54 7.28 -2.92
C LYS A 264 -21.67 6.69 -1.80
N THR A 265 -21.18 5.48 -1.96
CA THR A 265 -20.41 4.76 -0.94
C THR A 265 -19.05 5.40 -0.65
N ALA A 266 -18.79 5.61 0.63
CA ALA A 266 -17.47 5.95 1.15
C ALA A 266 -17.17 5.05 2.35
N PHE A 267 -15.91 4.60 2.50
CA PHE A 267 -15.53 3.76 3.62
C PHE A 267 -14.12 4.03 4.09
N GLU A 268 -13.87 3.67 5.34
CA GLU A 268 -12.55 3.68 5.97
C GLU A 268 -12.39 2.42 6.82
N ILE A 269 -11.21 1.80 6.75
CA ILE A 269 -10.82 0.76 7.69
C ILE A 269 -9.87 1.40 8.69
N ILE A 270 -10.24 1.31 9.96
CA ILE A 270 -9.61 2.03 11.06
C ILE A 270 -8.95 1.02 12.00
N SER A 271 -7.68 1.26 12.36
CA SER A 271 -7.00 0.56 13.44
C SER A 271 -6.95 1.46 14.67
N ASN A 272 -7.44 0.97 15.80
CA ASN A 272 -7.41 1.73 17.06
C ASN A 272 -6.01 1.81 17.69
N ASP A 273 -5.04 1.08 17.14
CA ASP A 273 -3.69 0.90 17.73
C ASP A 273 -2.66 1.92 17.22
N ILE A 274 -3.03 2.85 16.32
CA ILE A 274 -2.10 3.82 15.69
C ILE A 274 -2.29 5.26 16.20
N GLY A 275 -3.10 5.48 17.23
CA GLY A 275 -3.36 6.81 17.79
C GLY A 275 -4.19 7.73 16.88
N ALA A 276 -3.89 9.02 16.83
CA ALA A 276 -4.70 10.04 16.16
C ALA A 276 -4.88 9.89 14.62
N GLN A 277 -4.20 8.92 13.99
CA GLN A 277 -4.25 8.65 12.54
C GLN A 277 -4.60 7.19 12.27
N SER A 278 -5.73 6.78 12.76
CA SER A 278 -6.20 5.40 12.80
C SER A 278 -6.62 4.81 11.44
N THR A 279 -6.91 5.62 10.42
CA THR A 279 -7.33 5.11 9.09
C THR A 279 -6.17 4.45 8.37
N VAL A 280 -6.24 3.14 8.16
CA VAL A 280 -5.22 2.33 7.45
C VAL A 280 -5.57 2.11 5.98
N CYS A 281 -6.85 2.09 5.64
CA CYS A 281 -7.36 1.98 4.28
C CYS A 281 -8.55 2.92 4.10
N GLY A 282 -8.69 3.50 2.94
CA GLY A 282 -9.84 4.33 2.65
C GLY A 282 -10.19 4.33 1.17
N GLY A 283 -11.48 4.22 0.91
CA GLY A 283 -12.01 4.09 -0.42
C GLY A 283 -13.43 4.61 -0.57
N GLY A 284 -14.00 4.32 -1.71
CA GLY A 284 -15.36 4.66 -2.04
C GLY A 284 -15.60 4.75 -3.53
N ARG A 285 -16.82 5.07 -3.88
CA ARG A 285 -17.29 5.20 -5.26
C ARG A 285 -17.01 6.59 -5.82
N TYR A 286 -16.67 6.66 -7.10
CA TYR A 286 -16.33 7.90 -7.80
C TYR A 286 -16.98 7.98 -9.20
N ASP A 287 -18.27 7.68 -9.27
CA ASP A 287 -19.05 7.76 -10.51
C ASP A 287 -18.90 9.16 -11.15
N GLY A 288 -18.60 9.21 -12.45
CA GLY A 288 -18.35 10.44 -13.19
C GLY A 288 -16.88 10.88 -13.28
N LEU A 289 -15.95 10.21 -12.61
CA LEU A 289 -14.51 10.56 -12.70
C LEU A 289 -13.94 10.26 -14.10
N VAL A 290 -14.39 9.17 -14.74
CA VAL A 290 -14.00 8.82 -16.11
C VAL A 290 -14.42 9.93 -17.08
N GLU A 291 -15.68 10.41 -17.00
CA GLU A 291 -16.19 11.51 -17.83
C GLU A 291 -15.42 12.82 -17.55
N LEU A 292 -15.14 13.11 -16.28
CA LEU A 292 -14.41 14.33 -15.86
C LEU A 292 -13.00 14.38 -16.46
N LEU A 293 -12.36 13.24 -16.65
CA LEU A 293 -11.04 13.11 -17.29
C LEU A 293 -11.13 12.97 -18.84
N GLY A 294 -12.31 13.13 -19.42
CA GLY A 294 -12.50 13.13 -20.88
C GLY A 294 -12.80 11.76 -21.48
N GLY A 295 -13.10 10.76 -20.67
CA GLY A 295 -13.54 9.45 -21.10
C GLY A 295 -15.06 9.37 -21.40
N PRO A 296 -15.57 8.16 -21.70
CA PRO A 296 -17.00 7.94 -21.94
C PRO A 296 -17.84 8.31 -20.70
N LYS A 297 -19.09 8.70 -20.98
CA LYS A 297 -20.10 8.94 -19.94
C LYS A 297 -20.56 7.63 -19.28
N ASP A 298 -21.17 7.77 -18.10
CA ASP A 298 -21.88 6.69 -17.41
C ASP A 298 -20.99 5.49 -17.00
N ILE A 299 -19.66 5.65 -16.99
CA ILE A 299 -18.76 4.65 -16.44
C ILE A 299 -18.57 4.92 -14.95
N SER A 300 -19.18 4.04 -14.16
CA SER A 300 -19.03 4.04 -12.70
C SER A 300 -17.70 3.47 -12.26
N GLY A 301 -17.22 3.91 -11.11
CA GLY A 301 -15.99 3.41 -10.53
C GLY A 301 -16.03 3.36 -9.01
N ILE A 302 -15.33 2.37 -8.45
CA ILE A 302 -15.08 2.25 -7.01
C ILE A 302 -13.70 1.67 -6.78
N GLY A 303 -13.05 2.11 -5.71
CA GLY A 303 -11.74 1.59 -5.34
C GLY A 303 -11.32 2.00 -3.94
N PHE A 304 -10.15 1.59 -3.55
CA PHE A 304 -9.50 2.07 -2.33
C PHE A 304 -8.00 2.25 -2.51
N GLY A 305 -7.42 3.06 -1.62
CA GLY A 305 -5.98 3.17 -1.45
C GLY A 305 -5.58 2.97 0.01
N LEU A 306 -4.45 2.31 0.23
CA LEU A 306 -3.81 2.19 1.54
C LEU A 306 -2.31 2.46 1.44
N GLY A 307 -1.74 3.07 2.47
CA GLY A 307 -0.32 3.37 2.54
C GLY A 307 0.48 2.20 3.11
N ILE A 308 1.52 1.74 2.39
CA ILE A 308 2.35 0.59 2.82
C ILE A 308 3.09 0.92 4.12
N GLU A 309 3.65 2.13 4.24
CA GLU A 309 4.37 2.56 5.44
C GLU A 309 3.46 2.54 6.67
N ARG A 310 2.20 2.93 6.49
CA ARG A 310 1.21 2.88 7.56
C ARG A 310 0.79 1.46 7.89
N LEU A 311 0.61 0.61 6.88
CA LEU A 311 0.35 -0.81 7.07
C LEU A 311 1.45 -1.49 7.90
N LEU A 312 2.72 -1.27 7.51
CA LEU A 312 3.87 -1.84 8.24
C LEU A 312 3.94 -1.34 9.69
N LEU A 313 3.66 -0.07 9.93
CA LEU A 313 3.55 0.49 11.29
C LEU A 313 2.39 -0.14 12.08
N THR A 314 1.26 -0.41 11.41
CA THR A 314 0.13 -1.09 12.04
C THR A 314 0.49 -2.51 12.46
N LEU A 315 1.17 -3.26 11.59
CA LEU A 315 1.65 -4.61 11.90
C LEU A 315 2.61 -4.60 13.10
N GLU A 316 3.56 -3.67 13.12
CA GLU A 316 4.51 -3.50 14.23
C GLU A 316 3.80 -3.19 15.55
N ASN A 317 2.85 -2.26 15.55
CA ASN A 317 2.09 -1.88 16.75
C ASN A 317 1.20 -3.02 17.28
N ASN A 318 0.79 -3.94 16.41
CA ASN A 318 0.04 -5.14 16.78
C ASN A 318 0.93 -6.34 17.12
N ASN A 319 2.27 -6.15 17.23
CA ASN A 319 3.26 -7.20 17.49
C ASN A 319 3.20 -8.36 16.49
N ILE A 320 2.84 -8.07 15.23
CA ILE A 320 2.86 -9.04 14.14
C ILE A 320 4.27 -9.06 13.55
N GLU A 321 4.99 -10.12 13.84
CA GLU A 321 6.35 -10.32 13.33
C GLU A 321 6.31 -10.92 11.93
N ILE A 322 7.07 -10.32 11.01
CA ILE A 322 7.31 -10.83 9.68
C ILE A 322 8.70 -11.45 9.68
N GLU A 323 8.76 -12.76 9.46
CA GLU A 323 10.03 -13.47 9.39
C GLU A 323 10.90 -12.98 8.23
N ASN A 324 12.19 -12.82 8.48
CA ASN A 324 13.14 -12.50 7.42
C ASN A 324 13.55 -13.79 6.70
N PRO A 325 13.12 -14.02 5.45
CA PRO A 325 13.42 -15.25 4.73
C PRO A 325 14.88 -15.31 4.27
N LYS A 326 15.68 -14.26 4.52
CA LYS A 326 17.05 -14.20 4.06
C LYS A 326 17.90 -15.21 4.83
N SER A 327 18.21 -16.30 4.20
CA SER A 327 19.23 -17.27 4.63
C SER A 327 20.09 -17.62 3.42
N THR A 328 21.37 -17.91 3.68
CA THR A 328 22.25 -18.52 2.68
C THR A 328 22.21 -20.03 2.92
N ASP A 329 22.00 -20.86 1.89
CA ASP A 329 21.91 -22.29 2.12
C ASP A 329 23.25 -22.86 2.57
N ILE A 330 24.38 -22.41 1.96
CA ILE A 330 25.71 -22.86 2.38
C ILE A 330 26.73 -21.74 2.27
N TYR A 331 27.64 -21.69 3.23
CA TYR A 331 28.87 -20.90 3.20
C TYR A 331 30.08 -21.80 3.06
N ILE A 332 30.97 -21.50 2.08
CA ILE A 332 32.22 -22.23 1.85
C ILE A 332 33.37 -21.47 2.51
N ALA A 333 33.82 -21.98 3.65
CA ALA A 333 34.98 -21.43 4.35
C ALA A 333 36.26 -22.09 3.81
N THR A 334 37.29 -21.31 3.57
CA THR A 334 38.50 -21.81 2.92
C THR A 334 39.77 -21.49 3.69
N ILE A 335 40.73 -22.39 3.62
CA ILE A 335 42.09 -22.24 4.15
C ILE A 335 43.10 -22.53 3.01
N GLY A 336 43.90 -21.53 2.66
CA GLY A 336 44.88 -21.62 1.56
C GLY A 336 44.34 -21.24 0.18
N ASP A 337 45.28 -20.91 -0.73
CA ASP A 337 44.94 -20.38 -2.07
C ASP A 337 44.32 -21.43 -2.99
N ALA A 338 44.73 -22.69 -2.88
CA ALA A 338 44.17 -23.76 -3.67
C ALA A 338 42.70 -24.00 -3.31
N ALA A 339 42.39 -24.06 -2.01
CA ALA A 339 41.00 -24.20 -1.51
C ALA A 339 40.14 -22.99 -1.91
N LYS A 340 40.70 -21.77 -1.78
CA LYS A 340 40.03 -20.55 -2.22
C LYS A 340 39.67 -20.62 -3.71
N THR A 341 40.65 -20.95 -4.58
CA THR A 341 40.41 -21.10 -6.01
C THR A 341 39.37 -22.13 -6.34
N ARG A 342 39.40 -23.29 -5.68
CA ARG A 342 38.42 -24.37 -5.87
C ARG A 342 37.00 -24.00 -5.40
N SER A 343 36.88 -23.20 -4.33
CA SER A 343 35.61 -22.75 -3.80
C SER A 343 34.77 -21.99 -4.81
N PHE A 344 35.36 -21.21 -5.70
CA PHE A 344 34.66 -20.47 -6.76
C PHE A 344 33.92 -21.41 -7.72
N LYS A 345 34.53 -22.54 -8.09
CA LYS A 345 33.86 -23.54 -8.92
C LYS A 345 32.71 -24.18 -8.15
N ILE A 346 32.90 -24.55 -6.89
CA ILE A 346 31.88 -25.15 -6.04
C ILE A 346 30.69 -24.20 -5.88
N VAL A 347 30.93 -22.93 -5.54
CA VAL A 347 29.89 -21.91 -5.40
C VAL A 347 29.12 -21.70 -6.71
N LYS A 348 29.85 -21.66 -7.86
CA LYS A 348 29.20 -21.57 -9.17
C LYS A 348 28.29 -22.77 -9.44
N ASP A 349 28.75 -23.98 -9.17
CA ASP A 349 27.99 -25.22 -9.42
C ASP A 349 26.77 -25.30 -8.50
N LEU A 350 26.87 -24.90 -7.24
CA LEU A 350 25.77 -24.79 -6.30
C LEU A 350 24.70 -23.78 -6.78
N ARG A 351 25.11 -22.58 -7.15
CA ARG A 351 24.22 -21.51 -7.67
C ARG A 351 23.52 -21.94 -8.96
N ALA A 352 24.22 -22.66 -9.85
CA ALA A 352 23.64 -23.22 -11.07
C ALA A 352 22.55 -24.27 -10.79
N ASN A 353 22.56 -24.85 -9.59
CA ASN A 353 21.56 -25.78 -9.10
C ASN A 353 20.55 -25.12 -8.12
N HIS A 354 20.39 -23.79 -8.16
CA HIS A 354 19.49 -23.00 -7.33
C HIS A 354 19.73 -23.10 -5.81
N ILE A 355 20.94 -23.46 -5.39
CA ILE A 355 21.39 -23.46 -4.01
C ILE A 355 22.12 -22.16 -3.73
N SER A 356 21.62 -21.39 -2.76
CA SER A 356 22.26 -20.11 -2.35
C SER A 356 23.57 -20.40 -1.64
N ALA A 357 24.69 -19.98 -2.23
CA ALA A 357 26.02 -20.24 -1.71
C ALA A 357 26.89 -18.97 -1.72
N ASP A 358 27.76 -18.85 -0.73
CA ASP A 358 28.75 -17.77 -0.64
C ASP A 358 30.10 -18.28 -0.14
N ASN A 359 31.18 -17.51 -0.36
CA ASN A 359 32.54 -17.82 0.08
C ASN A 359 33.27 -16.54 0.50
N ASP A 360 34.49 -16.68 1.04
CA ASP A 360 35.29 -15.52 1.48
C ASP A 360 35.91 -14.75 0.31
N HIS A 361 35.66 -13.44 0.29
CA HIS A 361 36.21 -12.49 -0.67
C HIS A 361 37.23 -11.50 -0.05
N LEU A 362 37.52 -11.63 1.27
CA LEU A 362 38.28 -10.64 2.04
C LEU A 362 39.51 -11.25 2.71
N ASP A 363 39.90 -12.45 2.36
CA ASP A 363 41.05 -13.20 2.93
C ASP A 363 41.02 -13.28 4.47
N LYS A 364 39.82 -13.54 5.01
CA LYS A 364 39.61 -13.60 6.45
C LYS A 364 40.09 -14.90 7.06
N SER A 365 40.56 -14.82 8.31
CA SER A 365 40.82 -16.04 9.08
C SER A 365 39.61 -16.93 9.20
N ILE A 366 39.80 -18.23 9.31
CA ILE A 366 38.72 -19.22 9.43
C ILE A 366 37.69 -18.87 10.53
N LYS A 367 38.17 -18.36 11.68
CA LYS A 367 37.30 -17.88 12.78
C LYS A 367 36.40 -16.71 12.33
N ALA A 368 36.93 -15.80 11.51
CA ALA A 368 36.16 -14.67 11.00
C ALA A 368 35.19 -15.09 9.89
N GLN A 369 35.54 -16.12 9.09
CA GLN A 369 34.65 -16.71 8.11
C GLN A 369 33.45 -17.40 8.77
N PHE A 370 33.64 -18.16 9.84
CA PHE A 370 32.54 -18.73 10.64
C PHE A 370 31.62 -17.65 11.23
N LYS A 371 32.21 -16.58 11.81
CA LYS A 371 31.41 -15.46 12.30
C LYS A 371 30.60 -14.79 11.20
N TYR A 372 31.12 -14.76 9.98
CA TYR A 372 30.41 -14.22 8.82
C TYR A 372 29.29 -15.16 8.37
N SER A 373 29.54 -16.47 8.32
CA SER A 373 28.54 -17.50 8.06
C SER A 373 27.33 -17.40 8.99
N ASP A 374 27.56 -17.22 10.29
CA ASP A 374 26.47 -16.97 11.27
C ASP A 374 25.72 -15.67 10.94
N LYS A 375 26.43 -14.58 10.63
CA LYS A 375 25.84 -13.28 10.34
C LYS A 375 24.93 -13.28 9.11
N ILE A 376 25.25 -14.12 8.11
CA ILE A 376 24.43 -14.26 6.90
C ILE A 376 23.35 -15.33 7.03
N ASN A 377 23.15 -15.89 8.23
CA ASN A 377 22.24 -16.98 8.53
C ASN A 377 22.42 -18.18 7.58
N ALA A 378 23.70 -18.61 7.37
CA ALA A 378 23.95 -19.79 6.57
C ALA A 378 23.36 -21.02 7.25
N LYS A 379 22.59 -21.86 6.52
CA LYS A 379 22.04 -23.11 7.06
C LYS A 379 23.16 -24.14 7.27
N TYR A 380 24.09 -24.17 6.33
CA TYR A 380 25.25 -25.05 6.36
C TYR A 380 26.54 -24.26 6.18
N THR A 381 27.62 -24.76 6.76
CA THR A 381 28.99 -24.28 6.50
C THR A 381 29.89 -25.48 6.25
N VAL A 382 30.72 -25.39 5.24
CA VAL A 382 31.77 -26.37 4.94
C VAL A 382 33.13 -25.70 5.01
N VAL A 383 34.12 -26.39 5.55
CA VAL A 383 35.52 -25.94 5.53
C VAL A 383 36.25 -26.74 4.48
N ILE A 384 37.06 -26.05 3.67
CA ILE A 384 37.89 -26.65 2.65
C ILE A 384 39.32 -26.13 2.85
N GLY A 385 40.25 -27.03 3.07
CA GLY A 385 41.68 -26.80 3.09
C GLY A 385 42.38 -27.76 2.12
N ASP A 386 43.73 -27.82 2.19
CA ASP A 386 44.55 -28.69 1.31
C ASP A 386 44.24 -30.18 1.54
N ASP A 387 43.99 -30.58 2.78
CA ASP A 387 43.65 -32.00 3.10
C ASP A 387 42.28 -32.40 2.53
N GLU A 388 41.30 -31.55 2.64
CA GLU A 388 39.97 -31.78 2.07
C GLU A 388 40.03 -31.86 0.54
N LEU A 389 40.85 -31.03 -0.09
CA LEU A 389 41.04 -31.09 -1.54
C LEU A 389 41.75 -32.41 -1.97
N ALA A 390 42.78 -32.84 -1.22
CA ALA A 390 43.56 -34.02 -1.56
C ALA A 390 42.72 -35.33 -1.42
N ASN A 391 41.82 -35.35 -0.44
CA ASN A 391 41.00 -36.52 -0.14
C ASN A 391 39.60 -36.51 -0.75
N ASP A 392 39.23 -35.45 -1.50
CA ASP A 392 37.86 -35.18 -2.00
C ASP A 392 36.79 -35.31 -0.89
N THR A 393 37.08 -34.79 0.30
CA THR A 393 36.17 -34.87 1.46
C THR A 393 36.04 -33.50 2.11
N ALA A 394 34.92 -33.23 2.77
CA ALA A 394 34.76 -32.09 3.62
C ALA A 394 33.75 -32.33 4.72
N THR A 395 33.87 -31.57 5.81
CA THR A 395 32.91 -31.62 6.92
C THR A 395 31.85 -30.55 6.70
N LEU A 396 30.62 -31.00 6.41
CA LEU A 396 29.42 -30.19 6.32
C LEU A 396 28.83 -30.01 7.71
N LYS A 397 28.78 -28.77 8.19
CA LYS A 397 28.20 -28.44 9.49
C LYS A 397 26.82 -27.81 9.31
N ASN A 398 25.80 -28.35 9.93
CA ASN A 398 24.51 -27.70 10.09
C ASN A 398 24.63 -26.62 11.16
N MET A 399 24.35 -25.37 10.82
CA MET A 399 24.57 -24.23 11.70
C MET A 399 23.49 -24.10 12.79
N GLN A 400 22.31 -24.69 12.62
CA GLN A 400 21.24 -24.68 13.62
C GLN A 400 21.43 -25.79 14.66
N THR A 401 21.66 -27.03 14.20
CA THR A 401 21.79 -28.21 15.10
C THR A 401 23.22 -28.45 15.57
N SER A 402 24.21 -27.79 14.97
CA SER A 402 25.64 -28.05 15.13
C SER A 402 26.08 -29.48 14.75
N GLU A 403 25.23 -30.25 14.11
CA GLU A 403 25.55 -31.57 13.58
C GLU A 403 26.57 -31.45 12.45
N GLN A 404 27.52 -32.39 12.44
CA GLN A 404 28.56 -32.45 11.42
C GLN A 404 28.50 -33.79 10.67
N THR A 405 28.59 -33.71 9.35
CA THR A 405 28.57 -34.90 8.48
C THR A 405 29.74 -34.77 7.47
N THR A 406 30.53 -35.84 7.33
CA THR A 406 31.54 -35.91 6.28
C THR A 406 30.88 -36.23 4.95
N ILE A 407 31.18 -35.45 3.94
CA ILE A 407 30.66 -35.59 2.57
C ILE A 407 31.83 -35.60 1.57
N LYS A 408 31.60 -36.07 0.36
CA LYS A 408 32.53 -35.84 -0.75
C LYS A 408 32.32 -34.46 -1.36
N LEU A 409 33.39 -33.76 -1.61
CA LEU A 409 33.33 -32.45 -2.27
C LEU A 409 32.77 -32.52 -3.68
N SER A 410 33.04 -33.61 -4.40
CA SER A 410 32.48 -33.88 -5.73
C SER A 410 30.96 -34.06 -5.72
N GLU A 411 30.38 -34.50 -4.60
CA GLU A 411 28.96 -34.78 -4.43
C GLU A 411 28.20 -33.70 -3.65
N ILE A 412 28.84 -32.54 -3.33
CA ILE A 412 28.28 -31.51 -2.44
C ILE A 412 26.93 -30.94 -2.92
N VAL A 413 26.72 -30.85 -4.24
CA VAL A 413 25.45 -30.35 -4.81
C VAL A 413 24.33 -31.37 -4.53
N ASP A 414 24.57 -32.65 -4.74
CA ASP A 414 23.57 -33.69 -4.55
C ASP A 414 23.25 -33.91 -3.07
N GLU A 415 24.26 -33.80 -2.22
CA GLU A 415 24.08 -33.86 -0.76
C GLU A 415 23.25 -32.70 -0.21
N LEU A 416 23.45 -31.49 -0.71
CA LEU A 416 22.65 -30.36 -0.29
C LEU A 416 21.20 -30.40 -0.83
N LYS A 417 20.98 -30.89 -2.06
CA LYS A 417 19.63 -31.09 -2.59
C LYS A 417 18.78 -32.07 -1.76
N LYS A 418 19.40 -33.00 -1.08
CA LYS A 418 18.70 -33.99 -0.20
C LYS A 418 18.33 -33.37 1.15
N ARG A 419 18.99 -32.26 1.57
CA ARG A 419 18.91 -31.66 2.90
C ARG A 419 18.17 -30.33 2.96
N LEU A 420 18.01 -29.67 1.81
CA LEU A 420 17.31 -28.39 1.65
C LEU A 420 15.85 -28.60 1.23
#